data_aa1de9255e01f0e8fbaebbe7bb5d4068
#
_entry.id   aa1de9255e01f0e8fbaebbe7bb5d4068
#
_cell.length_a   1.000
_cell.length_b   1.000
_cell.length_c   1.000
_cell.angle_alpha   90.00
_cell.angle_beta   90.00
_cell.angle_gamma   90.00
#
_symmetry.space_group_name_H-M   'P 1'
#
loop_
_entity.id
_entity.type
_entity.pdbx_description
1 polymer ?
#
loop_
_entity_poly.entity_id
_entity_poly.type
_entity_poly.pdbx_seq_one_letter_code
_entity_poly.pdbx_strand_id
1 'polypeptide(L)'
;MSEASIFTRILQGEIPGEIIAETENVFAIRDIAPKAPVHLLVIPKRDEYRNVVELAAGDPDLMAEMVGVANTLAAEHSDGDFRLIFNTGPGAGQTIFHVHAHVLAGGLTEESIG
;
A
#
# COMPACT_ATOMS: atom_id res chain seq x y z
N MET A 1 5.48 15.43 19.45
CA MET A 1 5.96 15.09 18.13
C MET A 1 5.68 13.61 17.88
N SER A 2 4.94 13.29 16.87
CA SER A 2 4.72 11.89 16.52
C SER A 2 5.95 11.35 15.79
N GLU A 3 6.28 10.09 16.04
CA GLU A 3 7.32 9.42 15.29
C GLU A 3 6.86 9.19 13.86
N ALA A 4 7.79 9.25 12.92
CA ALA A 4 7.53 8.88 11.54
C ALA A 4 7.21 7.39 11.47
N SER A 5 6.28 7.01 10.62
CA SER A 5 5.94 5.61 10.41
C SER A 5 7.12 4.85 9.80
N ILE A 6 7.09 3.52 9.90
CA ILE A 6 8.10 2.70 9.27
C ILE A 6 8.16 2.95 7.75
N PHE A 7 7.02 3.24 7.13
CA PHE A 7 6.98 3.55 5.69
C PHE A 7 7.66 4.88 5.38
N THR A 8 7.42 5.91 6.19
CA THR A 8 8.11 7.19 6.02
C THR A 8 9.62 7.02 6.18
N ARG A 9 10.04 6.19 7.12
CA ARG A 9 11.46 5.93 7.34
C ARG A 9 12.10 5.17 6.19
N ILE A 10 11.36 4.27 5.55
CA ILE A 10 11.82 3.61 4.32
C ILE A 10 11.98 4.64 3.20
N LEU A 11 10.98 5.51 3.04
CA LEU A 11 11.01 6.56 2.02
C LEU A 11 12.21 7.49 2.20
N GLN A 12 12.55 7.80 3.45
CA GLN A 12 13.69 8.66 3.78
C GLN A 12 15.04 7.95 3.74
N GLY A 13 15.05 6.63 3.50
CA GLY A 13 16.27 5.86 3.45
C GLY A 13 16.86 5.48 4.81
N GLU A 14 16.11 5.69 5.89
CA GLU A 14 16.58 5.39 7.25
C GLU A 14 16.57 3.89 7.56
N ILE A 15 15.64 3.14 6.95
CA ILE A 15 15.57 1.69 7.09
C ILE A 15 15.46 1.05 5.70
N PRO A 16 15.93 -0.21 5.54
CA PRO A 16 15.88 -0.88 4.25
C PRO A 16 14.47 -1.11 3.75
N GLY A 17 14.28 -0.98 2.45
CA GLY A 17 13.04 -1.28 1.76
C GLY A 17 13.25 -1.10 0.27
N GLU A 18 12.62 -1.93 -0.54
CA GLU A 18 12.74 -1.85 -1.98
C GLU A 18 11.63 -0.98 -2.54
N ILE A 19 11.97 0.28 -2.85
CA ILE A 19 11.04 1.22 -3.49
C ILE A 19 11.02 0.91 -4.98
N ILE A 20 9.85 0.47 -5.49
CA ILE A 20 9.73 0.06 -6.88
C ILE A 20 9.03 1.10 -7.75
N ALA A 21 8.38 2.08 -7.15
CA ALA A 21 7.72 3.18 -7.86
C ALA A 21 7.55 4.36 -6.93
N GLU A 22 7.54 5.54 -7.50
CA GLU A 22 7.36 6.77 -6.73
C GLU A 22 6.75 7.84 -7.61
N THR A 23 5.71 8.51 -7.09
CA THR A 23 5.15 9.71 -7.70
C THR A 23 5.37 10.88 -6.73
N GLU A 24 4.82 12.04 -7.04
CA GLU A 24 4.90 13.19 -6.13
C GLU A 24 4.31 12.89 -4.76
N ASN A 25 3.20 12.15 -4.71
CA ASN A 25 2.41 11.95 -3.49
C ASN A 25 2.39 10.52 -2.98
N VAL A 26 2.84 9.55 -3.76
CA VAL A 26 2.68 8.12 -3.48
C VAL A 26 3.98 7.38 -3.79
N PHE A 27 4.25 6.33 -3.03
CA PHE A 27 5.34 5.42 -3.35
C PHE A 27 4.88 3.98 -3.15
N ALA A 28 5.64 3.05 -3.70
CA ALA A 28 5.31 1.63 -3.58
C ALA A 28 6.57 0.84 -3.27
N ILE A 29 6.41 -0.19 -2.43
CA ILE A 29 7.50 -1.08 -2.02
C ILE A 29 7.06 -2.52 -2.20
N ARG A 30 8.03 -3.46 -2.24
CA ARG A 30 7.75 -4.89 -2.16
C ARG A 30 7.50 -5.29 -0.72
N ASP A 31 6.50 -6.13 -0.48
CA ASP A 31 6.29 -6.69 0.84
C ASP A 31 7.41 -7.69 1.15
N ILE A 32 7.98 -7.59 2.36
CA ILE A 32 9.09 -8.45 2.78
C ILE A 32 8.63 -9.86 3.17
N ALA A 33 7.32 -10.05 3.36
CA ALA A 33 6.72 -11.34 3.69
C ALA A 33 5.54 -11.60 2.75
N PRO A 34 5.80 -11.79 1.44
CA PRO A 34 4.74 -11.81 0.44
C PRO A 34 3.76 -12.95 0.64
N LYS A 35 2.47 -12.65 0.41
CA LYS A 35 1.36 -13.60 0.51
C LYS A 35 0.87 -14.04 -0.86
N ALA A 36 1.51 -13.57 -1.94
CA ALA A 36 1.20 -13.91 -3.31
C ALA A 36 2.47 -13.76 -4.15
N PRO A 37 2.53 -14.33 -5.36
CA PRO A 37 3.68 -14.11 -6.26
C PRO A 37 3.99 -12.64 -6.51
N VAL A 38 2.95 -11.80 -6.59
CA VAL A 38 3.12 -10.34 -6.59
C VAL A 38 2.44 -9.82 -5.33
N HIS A 39 3.19 -9.17 -4.46
CA HIS A 39 2.66 -8.55 -3.25
C HIS A 39 3.39 -7.23 -3.02
N LEU A 40 2.72 -6.15 -3.36
CA LEU A 40 3.26 -4.80 -3.29
C LEU A 40 2.45 -3.98 -2.31
N LEU A 41 3.06 -2.94 -1.73
CA LEU A 41 2.38 -1.98 -0.88
C LEU A 41 2.40 -0.63 -1.57
N VAL A 42 1.25 0.00 -1.67
CA VAL A 42 1.10 1.37 -2.22
C VAL A 42 0.78 2.28 -1.05
N ILE A 43 1.59 3.32 -0.86
CA ILE A 43 1.61 4.11 0.37
C ILE A 43 1.66 5.59 0.01
N PRO A 44 0.78 6.44 0.60
CA PRO A 44 0.93 7.88 0.41
C PRO A 44 2.15 8.38 1.18
N LYS A 45 2.85 9.38 0.65
CA LYS A 45 4.01 9.97 1.32
C LYS A 45 3.61 10.70 2.60
N ARG A 46 2.39 11.23 2.65
CA ARG A 46 1.83 11.86 3.86
C ARG A 46 1.40 10.77 4.82
N ASP A 47 1.74 10.92 6.10
CA ASP A 47 1.44 9.93 7.13
C ASP A 47 0.30 10.35 8.08
N GLU A 48 -0.45 11.38 7.73
CA GLU A 48 -1.52 11.91 8.57
C GLU A 48 -2.79 11.04 8.59
N TYR A 49 -3.00 10.20 7.58
CA TYR A 49 -4.16 9.32 7.53
C TYR A 49 -3.76 7.92 7.99
N ARG A 50 -4.41 7.43 9.04
CA ARG A 50 -4.06 6.15 9.64
C ARG A 50 -4.63 4.96 8.85
N ASN A 51 -5.77 5.17 8.17
CA ASN A 51 -6.47 4.11 7.45
C ASN A 51 -7.25 4.69 6.27
N VAL A 52 -7.85 3.80 5.48
CA VAL A 52 -8.55 4.20 4.27
C VAL A 52 -9.81 5.02 4.55
N VAL A 53 -10.44 4.82 5.70
CA VAL A 53 -11.64 5.59 6.07
C VAL A 53 -11.27 7.06 6.27
N GLU A 54 -10.18 7.32 7.00
CA GLU A 54 -9.68 8.68 7.20
C GLU A 54 -9.21 9.30 5.89
N LEU A 55 -8.53 8.51 5.06
CA LEU A 55 -8.06 8.98 3.75
C LEU A 55 -9.22 9.39 2.85
N ALA A 56 -10.23 8.54 2.74
CA ALA A 56 -11.39 8.81 1.89
C ALA A 56 -12.13 10.07 2.33
N ALA A 57 -12.21 10.30 3.64
CA ALA A 57 -12.86 11.48 4.19
C ALA A 57 -12.03 12.75 4.02
N GLY A 58 -10.70 12.64 4.17
CA GLY A 58 -9.80 13.78 4.21
C GLY A 58 -9.20 14.16 2.86
N ASP A 59 -8.93 13.18 2.00
CA ASP A 59 -8.31 13.41 0.70
C ASP A 59 -8.68 12.31 -0.30
N PRO A 60 -9.90 12.35 -0.84
CA PRO A 60 -10.34 11.32 -1.79
C PRO A 60 -9.52 11.32 -3.09
N ASP A 61 -8.94 12.45 -3.48
CA ASP A 61 -8.09 12.51 -4.67
C ASP A 61 -6.80 11.72 -4.46
N LEU A 62 -6.24 11.76 -3.27
CA LEU A 62 -5.06 10.96 -2.93
C LEU A 62 -5.39 9.46 -2.96
N MET A 63 -6.56 9.08 -2.47
CA MET A 63 -7.02 7.70 -2.56
C MET A 63 -7.13 7.25 -4.03
N ALA A 64 -7.70 8.09 -4.88
CA ALA A 64 -7.82 7.81 -6.31
C ALA A 64 -6.43 7.65 -6.96
N GLU A 65 -5.47 8.49 -6.56
CA GLU A 65 -4.10 8.37 -7.05
C GLU A 65 -3.46 7.04 -6.63
N MET A 66 -3.68 6.60 -5.40
CA MET A 66 -3.19 5.31 -4.93
C MET A 66 -3.75 4.15 -5.75
N VAL A 67 -5.04 4.18 -6.05
CA VAL A 67 -5.67 3.15 -6.89
C VAL A 67 -5.06 3.15 -8.29
N GLY A 68 -4.82 4.34 -8.86
CA GLY A 68 -4.18 4.47 -10.16
C GLY A 68 -2.77 3.89 -10.18
N VAL A 69 -1.97 4.15 -9.13
CA VAL A 69 -0.63 3.57 -8.99
C VAL A 69 -0.71 2.05 -8.88
N ALA A 70 -1.64 1.53 -8.07
CA ALA A 70 -1.85 0.08 -7.93
C ALA A 70 -2.17 -0.56 -9.30
N ASN A 71 -3.04 0.06 -10.07
CA ASN A 71 -3.42 -0.44 -11.39
C ASN A 71 -2.22 -0.47 -12.35
N THR A 72 -1.42 0.58 -12.35
CA THR A 72 -0.20 0.66 -13.18
C THR A 72 0.79 -0.44 -12.78
N LEU A 73 1.01 -0.63 -11.49
CA LEU A 73 1.94 -1.65 -11.00
C LEU A 73 1.45 -3.06 -11.32
N ALA A 74 0.16 -3.32 -11.23
CA ALA A 74 -0.40 -4.62 -11.59
C ALA A 74 -0.18 -4.93 -13.08
N ALA A 75 -0.31 -3.92 -13.94
CA ALA A 75 -0.05 -4.08 -15.37
C ALA A 75 1.43 -4.36 -15.65
N GLU A 76 2.33 -3.76 -14.88
CA GLU A 76 3.78 -3.93 -15.07
C GLU A 76 4.31 -5.24 -14.48
N HIS A 77 3.76 -5.68 -13.34
CA HIS A 77 4.30 -6.80 -12.56
C HIS A 77 3.48 -8.08 -12.67
N SER A 78 2.30 -8.03 -13.31
CA SER A 78 1.43 -9.18 -13.49
C SER A 78 0.72 -9.07 -14.84
N ASP A 79 -0.38 -9.82 -15.01
CA ASP A 79 -1.21 -9.76 -16.21
C ASP A 79 -2.22 -8.61 -16.20
N GLY A 80 -2.18 -7.78 -15.18
CA GLY A 80 -3.09 -6.65 -15.00
C GLY A 80 -4.22 -6.91 -14.02
N ASP A 81 -4.48 -8.16 -13.71
CA ASP A 81 -5.47 -8.51 -12.68
C ASP A 81 -4.84 -8.43 -11.31
N PHE A 82 -5.56 -7.87 -10.34
CA PHE A 82 -5.02 -7.74 -8.99
C PHE A 82 -6.13 -7.62 -7.96
N ARG A 83 -5.75 -7.88 -6.72
CA ARG A 83 -6.59 -7.68 -5.54
C ARG A 83 -6.04 -6.51 -4.75
N LEU A 84 -6.91 -5.57 -4.40
CA LEU A 84 -6.53 -4.39 -3.62
C LEU A 84 -7.14 -4.52 -2.23
N ILE A 85 -6.30 -4.46 -1.19
CA ILE A 85 -6.75 -4.64 0.18
C ILE A 85 -6.27 -3.48 1.05
N PHE A 86 -7.21 -2.88 1.77
CA PHE A 86 -6.92 -1.97 2.87
C PHE A 86 -7.38 -2.63 4.16
N ASN A 87 -6.48 -2.85 5.09
CA ASN A 87 -6.84 -3.31 6.43
C ASN A 87 -7.10 -2.09 7.31
N THR A 88 -8.23 -2.05 7.97
CA THR A 88 -8.63 -0.92 8.81
C THR A 88 -8.83 -1.38 10.24
N GLY A 89 -7.93 -0.99 11.11
CA GLY A 89 -7.97 -1.31 12.53
C GLY A 89 -7.23 -2.59 12.89
N PRO A 90 -6.83 -2.72 14.16
CA PRO A 90 -6.07 -3.91 14.63
C PRO A 90 -6.83 -5.22 14.48
N GLY A 91 -8.15 -5.20 14.68
CA GLY A 91 -8.99 -6.39 14.54
C GLY A 91 -9.07 -6.93 13.12
N ALA A 92 -8.70 -6.11 12.13
CA ALA A 92 -8.65 -6.51 10.73
C ALA A 92 -7.20 -6.75 10.26
N GLY A 93 -6.24 -6.78 11.18
CA GLY A 93 -4.85 -7.06 10.85
C GLY A 93 -3.98 -5.86 10.55
N GLN A 94 -4.50 -4.64 10.77
CA GLN A 94 -3.65 -3.46 10.58
C GLN A 94 -2.66 -3.32 11.72
N THR A 95 -1.38 -3.28 11.42
CA THR A 95 -0.30 -3.13 12.41
C THR A 95 0.48 -1.84 12.27
N ILE A 96 0.41 -1.20 11.09
CA ILE A 96 1.08 0.08 10.82
C ILE A 96 0.00 1.11 10.52
N PHE A 97 -0.06 2.17 11.33
CA PHE A 97 -1.14 3.18 11.27
C PHE A 97 -0.74 4.38 10.40
N HIS A 98 -0.26 4.05 9.23
CA HIS A 98 -0.03 4.90 8.09
C HIS A 98 -0.73 4.17 6.94
N VAL A 99 -1.78 4.74 6.40
CA VAL A 99 -2.64 4.07 5.42
C VAL A 99 -1.81 3.48 4.28
N HIS A 100 -2.10 2.25 3.91
CA HIS A 100 -1.42 1.57 2.82
C HIS A 100 -2.34 0.53 2.21
N ALA A 101 -2.15 0.30 0.92
CA ALA A 101 -2.91 -0.69 0.16
C ALA A 101 -2.01 -1.87 -0.20
N HIS A 102 -2.51 -3.09 0.01
CA HIS A 102 -1.85 -4.29 -0.49
C HIS A 102 -2.31 -4.55 -1.91
N VAL A 103 -1.36 -4.76 -2.82
CA VAL A 103 -1.63 -5.16 -4.19
C VAL A 103 -1.16 -6.60 -4.33
N LEU A 104 -2.10 -7.52 -4.55
CA LEU A 104 -1.82 -8.95 -4.62
C LEU A 104 -2.21 -9.46 -6.00
N ALA A 105 -1.35 -10.26 -6.60
CA ALA A 105 -1.64 -10.83 -7.92
C ALA A 105 -0.96 -12.18 -8.10
N GLY A 106 -1.52 -12.97 -8.99
CA GLY A 106 -0.97 -14.28 -9.38
C GLY A 106 -1.63 -15.45 -8.67
N GLY A 107 -2.52 -16.15 -9.35
CA GLY A 107 -3.11 -17.40 -8.86
C GLY A 107 -4.04 -17.27 -7.68
N LEU A 108 -4.60 -16.09 -7.45
CA LEU A 108 -5.53 -15.87 -6.34
C LEU A 108 -6.92 -16.41 -6.65
N THR A 109 -7.65 -16.81 -5.60
CA THR A 109 -9.06 -17.22 -5.70
C THR A 109 -9.86 -16.44 -4.65
N GLU A 110 -11.19 -16.44 -4.79
CA GLU A 110 -12.04 -15.78 -3.79
C GLU A 110 -11.93 -16.43 -2.41
N GLU A 111 -11.64 -17.73 -2.35
CA GLU A 111 -11.48 -18.45 -1.09
C GLU A 111 -10.23 -18.01 -0.33
N SER A 112 -9.25 -17.46 -1.02
CA SER A 112 -8.03 -16.94 -0.41
C SER A 112 -8.14 -15.45 -0.11
N ILE A 113 -9.24 -15.02 0.49
CA ILE A 113 -9.45 -13.60 0.82
C ILE A 113 -8.44 -13.15 1.87
N GLY A 114 -7.69 -12.13 1.49
CA GLY A 114 -6.79 -11.48 2.40
C GLY A 114 -5.57 -12.24 2.80
#